data_d70032cf677d5f856de4e15b59daf4d1
#
_entry.id   d70032cf677d5f856de4e15b59daf4d1
#
_cell.length_a   1.000
_cell.length_b   1.000
_cell.length_c   1.000
_cell.angle_alpha   90.00
_cell.angle_beta   90.00
_cell.angle_gamma   90.00
#
_symmetry.space_group_name_H-M   'P 1'
#
loop_
_entity.id
_entity.type
_entity.pdbx_description
1 polymer ?
#
loop_
_entity_poly.entity_id
_entity_poly.type
_entity_poly.pdbx_seq_one_letter_code
_entity_poly.pdbx_strand_id
1 'polypeptide(L)'
;MKKKSLFVIGPQHYCHSTATLIEGLNKLDKIKVFSNSNHNYCKQSLTNLSTQIELANMVDYVMLVHSALEPKYMETIGPLINEMRGKIHIFLDGSDFVKYEEDPANYALYIKRELVDKSNIPSNVESLIFAAERRHFTKPNTSHRNLWQNKTDDLVCIMAACEKRPWRFDIMTSLKDAFARDESVFVGEYREGHTPVSVDTGNRHFSGYFKKLLNAKISVDSYGCGQARQTGRFWESLANGCLVMYQPIEPYVWNNPYIDEEDFIVYNDNDELVDKAKYYISNPEEARKIADRGFRKLLQHHTTTARASEFLSLVGKYL
;
A
#
# COMPACT_ATOMS: atom_id res chain seq x y z
N MET A 1 12.62 -19.12 -24.06
CA MET A 1 12.60 -17.65 -24.30
C MET A 1 13.44 -16.95 -23.24
N LYS A 2 14.24 -15.95 -23.62
CA LYS A 2 15.01 -15.12 -22.67
C LYS A 2 14.02 -14.29 -21.83
N LYS A 3 14.17 -14.28 -20.48
CA LYS A 3 13.36 -13.43 -19.63
C LYS A 3 13.59 -11.98 -19.99
N LYS A 4 12.51 -11.20 -20.09
CA LYS A 4 12.58 -9.74 -20.20
C LYS A 4 13.21 -9.14 -18.95
N SER A 5 13.65 -7.90 -19.04
CA SER A 5 14.34 -7.19 -17.97
C SER A 5 13.80 -5.77 -17.78
N LEU A 6 13.72 -5.35 -16.51
CA LEU A 6 13.23 -4.03 -16.08
C LEU A 6 14.30 -3.36 -15.22
N PHE A 7 14.64 -2.12 -15.55
CA PHE A 7 15.45 -1.26 -14.70
C PHE A 7 14.58 -0.20 -14.03
N VAL A 8 14.64 -0.13 -12.71
CA VAL A 8 13.84 0.79 -11.90
C VAL A 8 14.71 1.93 -11.41
N ILE A 9 14.35 3.15 -11.78
CA ILE A 9 14.97 4.38 -11.28
C ILE A 9 14.10 4.92 -10.14
N GLY A 10 14.61 4.82 -8.93
CA GLY A 10 13.89 5.25 -7.73
C GLY A 10 14.84 5.69 -6.61
N PRO A 11 14.32 6.35 -5.57
CA PRO A 11 15.11 6.79 -4.43
C PRO A 11 15.52 5.61 -3.54
N GLN A 12 16.54 5.82 -2.69
CA GLN A 12 17.02 4.80 -1.75
C GLN A 12 16.07 4.52 -0.57
N HIS A 13 15.02 5.30 -0.41
CA HIS A 13 14.09 5.10 0.69
C HIS A 13 12.92 4.21 0.28
N TYR A 14 12.24 3.66 1.28
CA TYR A 14 11.07 2.82 1.10
C TYR A 14 9.90 3.63 0.47
N CYS A 15 9.39 3.12 -0.65
CA CYS A 15 8.18 3.61 -1.31
C CYS A 15 7.22 2.43 -1.46
N HIS A 16 6.03 2.53 -0.87
CA HIS A 16 5.03 1.45 -0.88
C HIS A 16 4.70 0.94 -2.28
N SER A 17 4.48 1.83 -3.25
CA SER A 17 4.12 1.43 -4.62
C SER A 17 5.24 0.62 -5.28
N THR A 18 6.48 1.09 -5.14
CA THR A 18 7.65 0.43 -5.73
C THR A 18 7.95 -0.89 -5.02
N ALA A 19 7.94 -0.90 -3.68
CA ALA A 19 8.23 -2.08 -2.88
C ALA A 19 7.22 -3.20 -3.15
N THR A 20 5.92 -2.88 -3.18
CA THR A 20 4.84 -3.81 -3.54
C THR A 20 5.08 -4.45 -4.90
N LEU A 21 5.40 -3.64 -5.91
CA LEU A 21 5.61 -4.10 -7.26
C LEU A 21 6.85 -4.99 -7.39
N ILE A 22 8.01 -4.52 -6.87
CA ILE A 22 9.27 -5.28 -6.95
C ILE A 22 9.16 -6.60 -6.19
N GLU A 23 8.56 -6.61 -5.00
CA GLU A 23 8.33 -7.86 -4.25
C GLU A 23 7.55 -8.87 -5.09
N GLY A 24 6.47 -8.43 -5.72
CA GLY A 24 5.63 -9.29 -6.57
C GLY A 24 6.35 -9.79 -7.82
N LEU A 25 7.08 -8.91 -8.51
CA LEU A 25 7.85 -9.27 -9.71
C LEU A 25 8.94 -10.31 -9.40
N ASN A 26 9.63 -10.13 -8.26
CA ASN A 26 10.64 -11.09 -7.79
C ASN A 26 10.03 -12.45 -7.43
N LYS A 27 8.81 -12.47 -6.86
CA LYS A 27 8.10 -13.74 -6.55
C LYS A 27 7.62 -14.44 -7.79
N LEU A 28 7.13 -13.72 -8.79
CA LEU A 28 6.67 -14.30 -10.06
C LEU A 28 7.83 -14.83 -10.90
N ASP A 29 9.01 -14.27 -10.76
CA ASP A 29 10.23 -14.62 -11.51
C ASP A 29 10.05 -14.66 -13.05
N LYS A 30 9.09 -13.84 -13.57
CA LYS A 30 8.82 -13.75 -15.02
C LYS A 30 9.66 -12.69 -15.73
N ILE A 31 10.19 -11.72 -14.98
CA ILE A 31 11.03 -10.62 -15.45
C ILE A 31 12.22 -10.46 -14.50
N LYS A 32 13.38 -10.05 -15.03
CA LYS A 32 14.54 -9.68 -14.20
C LYS A 32 14.40 -8.22 -13.79
N VAL A 33 14.51 -7.93 -12.50
CA VAL A 33 14.40 -6.57 -11.97
C VAL A 33 15.75 -6.10 -11.45
N PHE A 34 16.17 -4.94 -11.93
CA PHE A 34 17.36 -4.20 -11.49
C PHE A 34 16.94 -2.83 -10.96
N SER A 35 17.74 -2.21 -10.10
CA SER A 35 17.46 -0.87 -9.60
C SER A 35 18.77 -0.09 -9.40
N ASN A 36 18.69 1.23 -9.53
CA ASN A 36 19.77 2.15 -9.20
C ASN A 36 20.04 2.24 -7.68
N SER A 37 19.14 1.70 -6.86
CA SER A 37 19.23 1.83 -5.41
C SER A 37 18.90 0.53 -4.70
N ASN A 38 19.41 0.39 -3.46
CA ASN A 38 19.07 -0.71 -2.55
C ASN A 38 17.63 -0.55 -2.05
N HIS A 39 16.66 -0.92 -2.87
CA HIS A 39 15.31 -1.15 -2.38
C HIS A 39 15.26 -2.46 -1.59
N ASN A 40 14.48 -2.50 -0.52
CA ASN A 40 14.35 -3.66 0.37
C ASN A 40 14.05 -4.99 -0.33
N TYR A 41 13.56 -4.96 -1.56
CA TYR A 41 13.22 -6.14 -2.35
C TYR A 41 14.06 -6.30 -3.63
N CYS A 42 14.93 -5.35 -3.94
CA CYS A 42 15.81 -5.46 -5.12
C CYS A 42 17.15 -6.06 -4.71
N LYS A 43 17.39 -7.31 -5.15
CA LYS A 43 18.62 -8.05 -4.85
C LYS A 43 19.84 -7.56 -5.64
N GLN A 44 19.63 -6.76 -6.67
CA GLN A 44 20.69 -6.28 -7.57
C GLN A 44 20.59 -4.76 -7.67
N SER A 45 21.27 -4.07 -6.78
CA SER A 45 21.45 -2.63 -6.83
C SER A 45 22.84 -2.27 -7.33
N LEU A 46 22.90 -1.19 -8.10
CA LEU A 46 24.14 -0.66 -8.65
C LEU A 46 24.39 0.72 -8.04
N THR A 47 25.59 0.94 -7.57
CA THR A 47 25.98 2.20 -6.93
C THR A 47 26.71 3.18 -7.86
N ASN A 48 27.26 2.67 -8.96
CA ASN A 48 28.05 3.48 -9.91
C ASN A 48 27.17 3.95 -11.08
N LEU A 49 27.18 5.25 -11.36
CA LEU A 49 26.35 5.88 -12.41
C LEU A 49 26.62 5.29 -13.81
N SER A 50 27.89 5.10 -14.20
CA SER A 50 28.20 4.53 -15.54
C SER A 50 27.65 3.12 -15.70
N THR A 51 27.78 2.29 -14.68
CA THR A 51 27.21 0.92 -14.68
C THR A 51 25.68 0.96 -14.70
N GLN A 52 25.05 1.90 -14.03
CA GLN A 52 23.61 2.10 -14.08
C GLN A 52 23.13 2.47 -15.48
N ILE A 53 23.83 3.40 -16.16
CA ILE A 53 23.54 3.82 -17.53
C ILE A 53 23.74 2.64 -18.50
N GLU A 54 24.86 1.93 -18.42
CA GLU A 54 25.13 0.76 -19.26
C GLU A 54 24.03 -0.29 -19.11
N LEU A 55 23.68 -0.66 -17.89
CA LEU A 55 22.61 -1.65 -17.65
C LEU A 55 21.25 -1.14 -18.14
N ALA A 56 20.90 0.12 -17.86
CA ALA A 56 19.65 0.70 -18.33
C ALA A 56 19.54 0.73 -19.87
N ASN A 57 20.68 0.79 -20.58
CA ASN A 57 20.74 0.66 -22.03
C ASN A 57 20.58 -0.77 -22.55
N MET A 58 20.79 -1.77 -21.69
CA MET A 58 20.76 -3.20 -22.06
C MET A 58 19.44 -3.89 -21.68
N VAL A 59 18.61 -3.29 -20.85
CA VAL A 59 17.33 -3.86 -20.42
C VAL A 59 16.22 -3.62 -21.45
N ASP A 60 15.16 -4.43 -21.37
CA ASP A 60 14.00 -4.29 -22.25
C ASP A 60 13.15 -3.07 -21.87
N TYR A 61 13.05 -2.72 -20.57
CA TYR A 61 12.21 -1.64 -20.07
C TYR A 61 12.92 -0.83 -19.00
N VAL A 62 12.69 0.50 -19.01
CA VAL A 62 13.12 1.44 -17.96
C VAL A 62 11.88 2.06 -17.34
N MET A 63 11.78 2.01 -16.02
CA MET A 63 10.70 2.60 -15.22
C MET A 63 11.26 3.67 -14.29
N LEU A 64 10.66 4.85 -14.32
CA LEU A 64 10.91 5.94 -13.38
C LEU A 64 9.80 5.98 -12.33
N VAL A 65 10.16 6.08 -11.06
CA VAL A 65 9.23 6.22 -9.94
C VAL A 65 9.11 7.70 -9.55
N HIS A 66 7.89 8.22 -9.36
CA HIS A 66 7.64 9.63 -9.06
C HIS A 66 8.48 10.15 -7.89
N SER A 67 8.67 9.36 -6.84
CA SER A 67 9.45 9.77 -5.68
C SER A 67 10.94 10.02 -5.97
N ALA A 68 11.47 9.59 -7.12
CA ALA A 68 12.79 9.96 -7.59
C ALA A 68 12.89 11.44 -8.00
N LEU A 69 11.75 12.07 -8.32
CA LEU A 69 11.67 13.48 -8.72
C LEU A 69 11.60 14.44 -7.53
N GLU A 70 11.52 13.93 -6.30
CA GLU A 70 11.55 14.79 -5.11
C GLU A 70 12.89 15.57 -5.04
N PRO A 71 12.87 16.89 -4.75
CA PRO A 71 14.09 17.73 -4.80
C PRO A 71 15.30 17.16 -4.03
N LYS A 72 15.04 16.52 -2.88
CA LYS A 72 16.09 15.92 -2.03
C LYS A 72 16.85 14.76 -2.69
N TYR A 73 16.32 14.16 -3.76
CA TYR A 73 16.97 13.05 -4.49
C TYR A 73 17.54 13.48 -5.85
N MET A 74 17.14 14.64 -6.37
CA MET A 74 17.55 15.10 -7.70
C MET A 74 19.06 15.32 -7.81
N GLU A 75 19.77 15.64 -6.72
CA GLU A 75 21.23 15.76 -6.73
C GLU A 75 21.90 14.41 -7.07
N THR A 76 21.38 13.31 -6.56
CA THR A 76 21.98 11.97 -6.73
C THR A 76 21.42 11.19 -7.92
N ILE A 77 20.13 11.34 -8.22
CA ILE A 77 19.43 10.55 -9.26
C ILE A 77 19.23 11.36 -10.53
N GLY A 78 19.20 12.69 -10.45
CA GLY A 78 18.97 13.57 -11.59
C GLY A 78 19.90 13.33 -12.78
N PRO A 79 21.21 13.12 -12.61
CA PRO A 79 22.12 12.76 -13.71
C PRO A 79 21.69 11.51 -14.46
N LEU A 80 21.26 10.45 -13.75
CA LEU A 80 20.76 9.23 -14.37
C LEU A 80 19.44 9.47 -15.13
N ILE A 81 18.48 10.21 -14.53
CA ILE A 81 17.22 10.55 -15.17
C ILE A 81 17.47 11.31 -16.47
N ASN A 82 18.34 12.33 -16.45
CA ASN A 82 18.65 13.14 -17.62
C ASN A 82 19.25 12.32 -18.75
N GLU A 83 20.18 11.42 -18.46
CA GLU A 83 20.80 10.53 -19.44
C GLU A 83 19.80 9.55 -20.03
N MET A 84 18.85 9.08 -19.23
CA MET A 84 17.87 8.06 -19.62
C MET A 84 16.55 8.63 -20.13
N ARG A 85 16.36 9.96 -20.14
CA ARG A 85 15.05 10.60 -20.40
C ARG A 85 14.33 10.07 -21.65
N GLY A 86 15.04 9.87 -22.76
CA GLY A 86 14.48 9.33 -24.00
C GLY A 86 14.22 7.80 -24.01
N LYS A 87 14.57 7.09 -22.94
CA LYS A 87 14.46 5.65 -22.79
C LYS A 87 13.59 5.21 -21.62
N ILE A 88 13.01 6.17 -20.89
CA ILE A 88 12.05 5.86 -19.82
C ILE A 88 10.72 5.52 -20.48
N HIS A 89 10.35 4.24 -20.45
CA HIS A 89 9.12 3.75 -21.07
C HIS A 89 7.93 3.84 -20.14
N ILE A 90 8.16 3.67 -18.82
CA ILE A 90 7.14 3.53 -17.78
C ILE A 90 7.35 4.59 -16.72
N PHE A 91 6.28 5.29 -16.35
CA PHE A 91 6.27 6.15 -15.17
C PHE A 91 5.34 5.57 -14.10
N LEU A 92 5.86 5.35 -12.90
CA LEU A 92 5.09 4.90 -11.74
C LEU A 92 4.80 6.08 -10.82
N ASP A 93 3.61 6.66 -10.98
CA ASP A 93 3.10 7.74 -10.15
C ASP A 93 2.40 7.16 -8.90
N GLY A 94 3.19 6.93 -7.89
CA GLY A 94 2.72 6.53 -6.56
C GLY A 94 2.42 7.70 -5.63
N SER A 95 2.29 8.93 -6.16
CA SER A 95 2.00 10.12 -5.37
C SER A 95 0.63 10.05 -4.69
N ASP A 96 0.51 10.83 -3.63
CA ASP A 96 -0.73 10.97 -2.88
C ASP A 96 -1.72 11.98 -3.51
N PHE A 97 -1.53 12.40 -4.74
CA PHE A 97 -2.35 13.41 -5.40
C PHE A 97 -3.06 12.86 -6.62
N VAL A 98 -4.25 13.38 -6.91
CA VAL A 98 -5.04 12.98 -8.09
C VAL A 98 -4.40 13.51 -9.39
N LYS A 99 -3.79 14.69 -9.33
CA LYS A 99 -3.07 15.27 -10.49
C LYS A 99 -1.91 14.36 -10.94
N TYR A 100 -1.59 14.41 -12.21
CA TYR A 100 -0.39 13.78 -12.75
C TYR A 100 0.86 14.52 -12.29
N GLU A 101 1.87 13.80 -11.84
CA GLU A 101 3.16 14.39 -11.44
C GLU A 101 4.05 14.73 -12.64
N GLU A 102 3.85 14.04 -13.76
CA GLU A 102 4.49 14.27 -15.06
C GLU A 102 3.44 14.24 -16.16
N ASP A 103 3.74 14.77 -17.34
CA ASP A 103 2.87 14.64 -18.51
C ASP A 103 2.83 13.18 -18.99
N PRO A 104 1.68 12.50 -18.95
CA PRO A 104 1.55 11.12 -19.40
C PRO A 104 2.02 10.91 -20.86
N ALA A 105 1.93 11.90 -21.71
CA ALA A 105 2.34 11.81 -23.11
C ALA A 105 3.84 11.52 -23.31
N ASN A 106 4.65 11.74 -22.27
CA ASN A 106 6.09 11.47 -22.32
C ASN A 106 6.44 9.96 -22.14
N TYR A 107 5.45 9.12 -21.83
CA TYR A 107 5.68 7.72 -21.49
C TYR A 107 4.81 6.80 -22.33
N ALA A 108 5.30 5.60 -22.63
CA ALA A 108 4.49 4.59 -23.29
C ALA A 108 3.42 4.02 -22.33
N LEU A 109 3.74 3.94 -21.05
CA LEU A 109 2.81 3.52 -19.99
C LEU A 109 2.98 4.43 -18.76
N TYR A 110 1.90 5.12 -18.39
CA TYR A 110 1.83 5.90 -17.15
C TYR A 110 0.94 5.18 -16.15
N ILE A 111 1.50 4.82 -15.01
CA ILE A 111 0.79 4.12 -13.95
C ILE A 111 0.47 5.10 -12.83
N LYS A 112 -0.80 5.34 -12.58
CA LYS A 112 -1.31 6.23 -11.53
C LYS A 112 -1.95 5.44 -10.41
N ARG A 113 -1.44 5.62 -9.18
CA ARG A 113 -2.04 5.00 -8.00
C ARG A 113 -3.42 5.59 -7.68
N GLU A 114 -3.51 6.90 -7.65
CA GLU A 114 -4.70 7.66 -7.27
C GLU A 114 -5.46 8.15 -8.51
N LEU A 115 -5.96 7.22 -9.32
CA LEU A 115 -6.74 7.53 -10.51
C LEU A 115 -8.22 7.58 -10.17
N VAL A 116 -8.87 8.75 -10.29
CA VAL A 116 -10.22 9.00 -9.76
C VAL A 116 -11.30 8.98 -10.83
N ASP A 117 -11.08 9.59 -11.99
CA ASP A 117 -12.12 9.77 -13.00
C ASP A 117 -11.79 9.03 -14.31
N LYS A 118 -12.79 8.39 -14.89
CA LYS A 118 -12.66 7.66 -16.17
C LYS A 118 -12.89 8.53 -17.40
N SER A 119 -13.44 9.74 -17.26
CA SER A 119 -13.98 10.49 -18.39
C SER A 119 -12.93 11.12 -19.31
N ASN A 120 -11.72 11.41 -18.80
CA ASN A 120 -10.65 12.08 -19.53
C ASN A 120 -9.26 11.46 -19.29
N ILE A 121 -9.20 10.14 -19.07
CA ILE A 121 -7.93 9.46 -18.86
C ILE A 121 -7.21 9.29 -20.20
N PRO A 122 -5.96 9.75 -20.32
CA PRO A 122 -5.15 9.45 -21.51
C PRO A 122 -5.05 7.95 -21.77
N SER A 123 -5.01 7.54 -23.03
CA SER A 123 -5.09 6.13 -23.43
C SER A 123 -3.95 5.26 -22.92
N ASN A 124 -2.83 5.87 -22.51
CA ASN A 124 -1.66 5.21 -21.95
C ASN A 124 -1.57 5.28 -20.42
N VAL A 125 -2.63 5.77 -19.75
CA VAL A 125 -2.71 5.87 -18.30
C VAL A 125 -3.52 4.70 -17.74
N GLU A 126 -2.95 4.01 -16.78
CA GLU A 126 -3.58 2.87 -16.10
C GLU A 126 -3.48 3.02 -14.57
N SER A 127 -4.42 2.43 -13.86
CA SER A 127 -4.41 2.41 -12.39
C SER A 127 -3.65 1.19 -11.86
N LEU A 128 -2.81 1.39 -10.86
CA LEU A 128 -2.18 0.31 -10.11
C LEU A 128 -2.03 0.71 -8.63
N ILE A 129 -2.94 0.22 -7.81
CA ILE A 129 -2.99 0.53 -6.38
C ILE A 129 -1.97 -0.28 -5.56
N PHE A 130 -1.86 0.03 -4.27
CA PHE A 130 -1.11 -0.78 -3.32
C PHE A 130 -1.58 -2.24 -3.27
N ALA A 131 -0.76 -3.09 -2.66
CA ALA A 131 -1.11 -4.46 -2.32
C ALA A 131 -0.55 -4.83 -0.94
N ALA A 132 -1.04 -5.92 -0.39
CA ALA A 132 -0.47 -6.47 0.83
C ALA A 132 0.88 -7.12 0.56
N GLU A 133 1.92 -6.58 1.19
CA GLU A 133 3.29 -7.10 1.16
C GLU A 133 3.43 -8.30 2.12
N ARG A 134 4.45 -9.12 1.90
CA ARG A 134 4.73 -10.25 2.79
C ARG A 134 4.84 -9.84 4.27
N ARG A 135 5.43 -8.69 4.54
CA ARG A 135 5.62 -8.17 5.90
C ARG A 135 4.32 -7.81 6.62
N HIS A 136 3.22 -7.59 5.88
CA HIS A 136 1.91 -7.29 6.45
C HIS A 136 1.27 -8.54 7.09
N PHE A 137 1.64 -9.72 6.64
CA PHE A 137 1.10 -10.99 7.16
C PHE A 137 1.90 -11.45 8.38
N THR A 138 1.39 -11.21 9.58
CA THR A 138 2.04 -11.67 10.83
C THR A 138 2.10 -13.19 10.90
N LYS A 139 1.07 -13.87 10.40
CA LYS A 139 1.01 -15.32 10.24
C LYS A 139 0.71 -15.70 8.80
N PRO A 140 1.70 -15.68 7.89
CA PRO A 140 1.49 -16.07 6.50
C PRO A 140 1.03 -17.54 6.41
N ASN A 141 0.24 -17.83 5.38
CA ASN A 141 -0.32 -19.18 5.11
C ASN A 141 -1.31 -19.69 6.17
N THR A 142 -1.83 -18.82 7.04
CA THR A 142 -2.86 -19.16 8.01
C THR A 142 -4.24 -18.83 7.43
N SER A 143 -5.21 -19.75 7.59
CA SER A 143 -6.59 -19.47 7.15
C SER A 143 -7.22 -18.37 8.02
N HIS A 144 -8.14 -17.59 7.43
CA HIS A 144 -8.86 -16.54 8.18
C HIS A 144 -9.57 -17.11 9.42
N ARG A 145 -10.19 -18.29 9.30
CA ARG A 145 -10.83 -18.96 10.45
C ARG A 145 -9.87 -19.12 11.62
N ASN A 146 -8.64 -19.60 11.38
CA ASN A 146 -7.65 -19.78 12.42
C ASN A 146 -7.12 -18.44 12.96
N LEU A 147 -7.00 -17.42 12.12
CA LEU A 147 -6.67 -16.07 12.58
C LEU A 147 -7.74 -15.56 13.54
N TRP A 148 -9.01 -15.61 13.11
CA TRP A 148 -10.13 -15.09 13.88
C TRP A 148 -10.33 -15.76 15.23
N GLN A 149 -10.24 -17.09 15.29
CA GLN A 149 -10.43 -17.87 16.51
C GLN A 149 -9.36 -17.57 17.59
N ASN A 150 -8.21 -17.05 17.21
CA ASN A 150 -7.13 -16.72 18.12
C ASN A 150 -7.07 -15.22 18.50
N LYS A 151 -8.05 -14.42 18.08
CA LYS A 151 -8.13 -12.99 18.42
C LYS A 151 -8.66 -12.81 19.82
N THR A 152 -7.95 -11.99 20.61
CA THR A 152 -8.25 -11.74 22.03
C THR A 152 -8.84 -10.36 22.28
N ASP A 153 -8.51 -9.41 21.41
CA ASP A 153 -8.92 -8.02 21.54
C ASP A 153 -10.11 -7.76 20.59
N ASP A 154 -11.10 -7.02 21.04
CA ASP A 154 -12.28 -6.74 20.22
C ASP A 154 -12.00 -5.66 19.18
N LEU A 155 -11.26 -4.59 19.56
CA LEU A 155 -10.98 -3.49 18.65
C LEU A 155 -9.57 -2.93 18.85
N VAL A 156 -8.94 -2.56 17.73
CA VAL A 156 -7.70 -1.79 17.71
C VAL A 156 -7.85 -0.56 16.83
N CYS A 157 -7.39 0.59 17.33
CA CYS A 157 -7.22 1.81 16.58
C CYS A 157 -5.83 2.39 16.86
N ILE A 158 -4.93 2.35 15.87
CA ILE A 158 -3.56 2.88 16.01
C ILE A 158 -3.29 3.79 14.83
N MET A 159 -3.23 5.09 15.05
CA MET A 159 -3.04 6.09 14.00
C MET A 159 -1.94 7.08 14.35
N ALA A 160 -1.18 7.52 13.34
CA ALA A 160 -0.34 8.71 13.47
C ALA A 160 -1.25 9.95 13.37
N ALA A 161 -1.49 10.60 14.48
CA ALA A 161 -2.20 11.87 14.54
C ALA A 161 -1.18 13.01 14.56
N CYS A 162 -1.44 14.06 13.81
CA CYS A 162 -0.64 15.28 13.75
C CYS A 162 -1.51 16.44 13.28
N GLU A 163 -1.00 17.66 13.36
CA GLU A 163 -1.73 18.88 12.93
C GLU A 163 -2.27 18.80 11.49
N LYS A 164 -1.57 18.07 10.61
CA LYS A 164 -2.02 17.83 9.22
C LYS A 164 -3.16 16.81 9.11
N ARG A 165 -3.51 16.13 10.20
CA ARG A 165 -4.54 15.07 10.25
C ARG A 165 -5.36 15.18 11.54
N PRO A 166 -6.00 16.34 11.81
CA PRO A 166 -6.70 16.59 13.08
C PRO A 166 -7.85 15.61 13.31
N TRP A 167 -8.57 15.21 12.28
CA TRP A 167 -9.68 14.23 12.38
C TRP A 167 -9.27 12.90 13.03
N ARG A 168 -8.00 12.53 13.00
CA ARG A 168 -7.51 11.31 13.66
C ARG A 168 -7.50 11.43 15.17
N PHE A 169 -7.25 12.64 15.69
CA PHE A 169 -7.42 12.92 17.13
C PHE A 169 -8.88 12.74 17.55
N ASP A 170 -9.81 13.27 16.75
CA ASP A 170 -11.24 13.18 17.04
C ASP A 170 -11.71 11.72 17.05
N ILE A 171 -11.33 10.93 16.04
CA ILE A 171 -11.62 9.48 15.97
C ILE A 171 -11.09 8.75 17.21
N MET A 172 -9.81 8.97 17.55
CA MET A 172 -9.21 8.31 18.72
C MET A 172 -9.84 8.76 20.04
N THR A 173 -10.22 10.02 20.17
CA THR A 173 -10.89 10.53 21.36
C THR A 173 -12.26 9.91 21.50
N SER A 174 -13.09 9.93 20.47
CA SER A 174 -14.43 9.33 20.47
C SER A 174 -14.40 7.84 20.85
N LEU A 175 -13.43 7.08 20.32
CA LEU A 175 -13.28 5.67 20.71
C LEU A 175 -12.80 5.51 22.15
N LYS A 176 -11.86 6.32 22.63
CA LYS A 176 -11.40 6.27 24.02
C LYS A 176 -12.53 6.58 25.01
N ASP A 177 -13.35 7.58 24.70
CA ASP A 177 -14.48 7.98 25.56
C ASP A 177 -15.58 6.90 25.57
N ALA A 178 -15.90 6.36 24.38
CA ALA A 178 -16.93 5.33 24.23
C ALA A 178 -16.57 4.00 24.89
N PHE A 179 -15.28 3.65 24.95
CA PHE A 179 -14.75 2.38 25.44
C PHE A 179 -13.79 2.54 26.64
N ALA A 180 -13.93 3.59 27.43
CA ALA A 180 -12.99 3.98 28.49
C ALA A 180 -12.70 2.89 29.55
N ARG A 181 -13.59 1.90 29.69
CA ARG A 181 -13.50 0.80 30.69
C ARG A 181 -13.37 -0.57 30.04
N ASP A 182 -13.21 -0.63 28.74
CA ASP A 182 -13.13 -1.89 28.00
C ASP A 182 -11.68 -2.25 27.69
N GLU A 183 -11.14 -3.21 28.43
CA GLU A 183 -9.76 -3.67 28.28
C GLU A 183 -9.51 -4.41 26.96
N SER A 184 -10.57 -4.86 26.29
CA SER A 184 -10.48 -5.50 24.95
C SER A 184 -10.36 -4.49 23.80
N VAL A 185 -10.50 -3.19 24.08
CA VAL A 185 -10.38 -2.10 23.11
C VAL A 185 -9.07 -1.34 23.31
N PHE A 186 -8.23 -1.31 22.27
CA PHE A 186 -6.98 -0.60 22.30
C PHE A 186 -7.00 0.60 21.34
N VAL A 187 -6.83 1.79 21.89
CA VAL A 187 -6.68 3.04 21.12
C VAL A 187 -5.33 3.68 21.43
N GLY A 188 -4.43 3.68 20.44
CA GLY A 188 -3.07 4.15 20.59
C GLY A 188 -2.62 5.12 19.51
N GLU A 189 -1.64 5.96 19.84
CA GLU A 189 -1.01 6.88 18.92
C GLU A 189 0.28 6.27 18.35
N TYR A 190 0.44 6.37 17.04
CA TYR A 190 1.72 6.12 16.37
C TYR A 190 2.49 7.44 16.26
N ARG A 191 3.64 7.55 16.90
CA ARG A 191 4.45 8.77 16.84
C ARG A 191 5.22 8.84 15.51
N GLU A 192 5.10 9.96 14.83
CA GLU A 192 5.87 10.29 13.63
C GLU A 192 7.39 10.27 13.96
N GLY A 193 8.18 9.64 13.10
CA GLY A 193 9.62 9.45 13.30
C GLY A 193 10.07 8.00 13.48
N HIS A 194 9.12 7.09 13.71
CA HIS A 194 9.39 5.64 13.75
C HIS A 194 8.93 4.94 12.46
N THR A 195 9.29 5.50 11.30
CA THR A 195 9.12 4.79 10.02
C THR A 195 10.00 3.55 10.05
N PRO A 196 9.45 2.37 9.80
CA PRO A 196 10.26 1.16 9.69
C PRO A 196 11.14 1.25 8.45
N VAL A 197 12.41 1.50 8.66
CA VAL A 197 13.37 1.78 7.59
C VAL A 197 13.84 0.49 6.90
N SER A 198 13.62 -0.68 7.48
CA SER A 198 13.97 -1.92 6.79
C SER A 198 13.14 -3.11 7.26
N VAL A 199 12.91 -4.03 6.36
CA VAL A 199 12.27 -5.33 6.60
C VAL A 199 13.10 -6.22 7.53
N ASP A 200 14.41 -5.99 7.62
CA ASP A 200 15.37 -6.81 8.37
C ASP A 200 15.74 -6.24 9.75
N THR A 201 15.47 -4.99 10.00
CA THR A 201 15.69 -4.45 11.34
C THR A 201 14.51 -4.83 12.22
N GLY A 202 14.65 -5.83 13.05
CA GLY A 202 13.67 -6.23 14.07
C GLY A 202 13.28 -5.08 15.00
N ASN A 203 12.67 -4.04 14.43
CA ASN A 203 12.24 -2.85 15.14
C ASN A 203 11.09 -3.25 16.07
N ARG A 204 11.38 -3.33 17.37
CA ARG A 204 10.48 -3.79 18.42
C ARG A 204 9.14 -3.02 18.45
N HIS A 205 9.12 -1.77 18.00
CA HIS A 205 7.90 -0.95 17.92
C HIS A 205 6.97 -1.42 16.82
N PHE A 206 7.51 -1.82 15.66
CA PHE A 206 6.70 -2.34 14.55
C PHE A 206 6.11 -3.72 14.86
N SER A 207 6.86 -4.56 15.56
CA SER A 207 6.36 -5.86 16.02
C SER A 207 5.16 -5.73 16.99
N GLY A 208 5.15 -4.70 17.82
CA GLY A 208 4.03 -4.38 18.72
C GLY A 208 2.76 -4.01 17.97
N TYR A 209 2.86 -3.18 16.94
CA TYR A 209 1.73 -2.78 16.09
C TYR A 209 1.09 -3.98 15.39
N PHE A 210 1.88 -4.80 14.70
CA PHE A 210 1.36 -5.99 14.03
C PHE A 210 0.80 -7.03 15.00
N LYS A 211 1.38 -7.15 16.21
CA LYS A 211 0.82 -8.00 17.26
C LYS A 211 -0.57 -7.54 17.69
N LYS A 212 -0.79 -6.22 17.78
CA LYS A 212 -2.12 -5.66 18.07
C LYS A 212 -3.11 -5.95 16.94
N LEU A 213 -2.74 -5.75 15.68
CA LEU A 213 -3.59 -6.14 14.55
C LEU A 213 -3.91 -7.63 14.53
N LEU A 214 -2.92 -8.49 14.80
CA LEU A 214 -3.13 -9.92 14.84
C LEU A 214 -4.17 -10.33 15.89
N ASN A 215 -4.15 -9.66 17.04
CA ASN A 215 -5.01 -9.99 18.18
C ASN A 215 -6.41 -9.36 18.10
N ALA A 216 -6.60 -8.29 17.35
CA ALA A 216 -7.86 -7.56 17.30
C ALA A 216 -8.83 -8.12 16.23
N LYS A 217 -10.11 -8.25 16.59
CA LYS A 217 -11.21 -8.60 15.66
C LYS A 217 -11.50 -7.45 14.70
N ILE A 218 -11.58 -6.23 15.21
CA ILE A 218 -11.89 -5.02 14.47
C ILE A 218 -10.66 -4.10 14.44
N SER A 219 -10.36 -3.54 13.28
CA SER A 219 -9.35 -2.49 13.12
C SER A 219 -9.99 -1.22 12.56
N VAL A 220 -9.84 -0.10 13.27
CA VAL A 220 -10.30 1.21 12.82
C VAL A 220 -9.13 1.98 12.22
N ASP A 221 -9.34 2.51 11.02
CA ASP A 221 -8.37 3.37 10.34
C ASP A 221 -9.07 4.53 9.59
N SER A 222 -8.29 5.48 9.11
CA SER A 222 -8.76 6.68 8.43
C SER A 222 -7.84 7.09 7.31
N TYR A 223 -8.28 8.07 6.53
CA TYR A 223 -7.51 8.67 5.45
C TYR A 223 -6.09 9.05 5.82
N GLY A 224 -5.26 9.14 4.76
CA GLY A 224 -3.93 9.71 4.80
C GLY A 224 -3.94 11.25 4.87
N CYS A 225 -3.14 11.91 4.05
CA CYS A 225 -3.02 13.36 4.02
C CYS A 225 -4.15 14.02 3.19
N GLY A 226 -5.35 14.15 3.76
CA GLY A 226 -6.37 15.06 3.23
C GLY A 226 -7.14 14.63 1.99
N GLN A 227 -7.07 13.38 1.57
CA GLN A 227 -7.88 12.82 0.49
C GLN A 227 -8.41 11.44 0.87
N ALA A 228 -9.60 11.11 0.37
CA ALA A 228 -10.34 9.89 0.69
C ALA A 228 -9.69 8.62 0.10
N ARG A 229 -8.60 8.16 0.68
CA ARG A 229 -7.77 7.07 0.16
C ARG A 229 -7.46 6.00 1.18
N GLN A 230 -7.26 4.81 0.67
CA GLN A 230 -6.72 3.72 1.47
C GLN A 230 -5.27 3.99 1.86
N THR A 231 -5.00 3.87 3.14
CA THR A 231 -3.64 3.89 3.68
C THR A 231 -3.01 2.49 3.64
N GLY A 232 -1.71 2.42 3.88
CA GLY A 232 -1.04 1.12 4.07
C GLY A 232 -1.70 0.25 5.13
N ARG A 233 -2.24 0.88 6.20
CA ARG A 233 -2.90 0.18 7.31
C ARG A 233 -4.17 -0.55 6.91
N PHE A 234 -4.92 -0.09 5.91
CA PHE A 234 -6.05 -0.82 5.36
C PHE A 234 -5.61 -2.24 4.93
N TRP A 235 -4.52 -2.34 4.20
CA TRP A 235 -3.96 -3.61 3.73
C TRP A 235 -3.35 -4.44 4.86
N GLU A 236 -2.69 -3.79 5.81
CA GLU A 236 -2.10 -4.41 6.99
C GLU A 236 -3.17 -5.05 7.88
N SER A 237 -4.29 -4.37 8.08
CA SER A 237 -5.43 -4.86 8.87
C SER A 237 -6.11 -6.05 8.21
N LEU A 238 -6.38 -5.97 6.91
CA LEU A 238 -6.91 -7.09 6.13
C LEU A 238 -5.98 -8.30 6.16
N ALA A 239 -4.66 -8.09 5.98
CA ALA A 239 -3.67 -9.17 6.00
C ALA A 239 -3.58 -9.91 7.36
N ASN A 240 -4.03 -9.27 8.43
CA ASN A 240 -4.13 -9.86 9.76
C ASN A 240 -5.55 -10.35 10.11
N GLY A 241 -6.46 -10.37 9.11
CA GLY A 241 -7.80 -10.92 9.25
C GLY A 241 -8.73 -10.09 10.14
N CYS A 242 -8.53 -8.77 10.22
CA CYS A 242 -9.45 -7.88 10.93
C CYS A 242 -10.66 -7.54 10.06
N LEU A 243 -11.83 -7.32 10.70
CA LEU A 243 -12.84 -6.46 10.13
C LEU A 243 -12.29 -5.03 10.09
N VAL A 244 -12.17 -4.47 8.89
CA VAL A 244 -11.66 -3.10 8.74
C VAL A 244 -12.83 -2.13 8.76
N MET A 245 -12.77 -1.14 9.65
CA MET A 245 -13.67 0.01 9.65
C MET A 245 -12.90 1.22 9.12
N TYR A 246 -13.41 1.85 8.07
CA TYR A 246 -12.71 2.89 7.34
C TYR A 246 -13.65 4.01 6.91
N GLN A 247 -13.15 5.23 6.74
CA GLN A 247 -13.92 6.32 6.17
C GLN A 247 -14.27 6.04 4.69
N PRO A 248 -15.28 6.72 4.09
CA PRO A 248 -15.66 6.52 2.69
C PRO A 248 -14.47 6.62 1.75
N ILE A 249 -14.31 5.64 0.85
CA ILE A 249 -13.23 5.61 -0.13
C ILE A 249 -13.77 6.26 -1.41
N GLU A 250 -13.05 7.26 -1.92
CA GLU A 250 -13.34 7.87 -3.21
C GLU A 250 -13.48 6.81 -4.32
N PRO A 251 -14.30 7.04 -5.34
CA PRO A 251 -14.52 6.08 -6.42
C PRO A 251 -13.29 5.99 -7.35
N TYR A 252 -12.18 5.47 -6.83
CA TYR A 252 -10.98 5.24 -7.62
C TYR A 252 -11.18 4.18 -8.69
N VAL A 253 -10.49 4.39 -9.80
CA VAL A 253 -10.42 3.40 -10.88
C VAL A 253 -9.44 2.31 -10.48
N TRP A 254 -9.92 1.19 -10.03
CA TRP A 254 -9.09 0.02 -9.71
C TRP A 254 -9.86 -1.28 -9.92
N ASN A 255 -9.11 -2.36 -10.13
CA ASN A 255 -9.68 -3.67 -10.35
C ASN A 255 -10.05 -4.32 -9.01
N ASN A 256 -11.21 -4.98 -8.96
CA ASN A 256 -11.72 -5.67 -7.77
C ASN A 256 -11.82 -4.77 -6.53
N PRO A 257 -12.55 -3.64 -6.58
CA PRO A 257 -12.68 -2.72 -5.45
C PRO A 257 -13.34 -3.43 -4.26
N TYR A 258 -12.99 -2.98 -3.04
CA TYR A 258 -13.67 -3.40 -1.83
C TYR A 258 -15.06 -2.75 -1.75
N ILE A 259 -16.03 -3.52 -1.27
CA ILE A 259 -17.44 -3.11 -1.18
C ILE A 259 -17.80 -2.98 0.29
N ASP A 260 -18.41 -1.83 0.65
CA ASP A 260 -18.93 -1.59 1.99
C ASP A 260 -19.97 -2.64 2.40
N GLU A 261 -20.01 -2.97 3.67
CA GLU A 261 -20.85 -4.01 4.29
C GLU A 261 -20.61 -5.44 3.76
N GLU A 262 -19.78 -5.57 2.73
CA GLU A 262 -19.41 -6.86 2.18
C GLU A 262 -17.99 -7.29 2.55
N ASP A 263 -17.02 -6.41 2.35
CA ASP A 263 -15.59 -6.70 2.49
C ASP A 263 -14.93 -5.91 3.62
N PHE A 264 -15.55 -4.80 4.01
CA PHE A 264 -15.13 -3.89 5.10
C PHE A 264 -16.35 -3.06 5.52
N ILE A 265 -16.20 -2.16 6.49
CA ILE A 265 -17.26 -1.29 6.97
C ILE A 265 -16.86 0.17 6.80
N VAL A 266 -17.74 0.97 6.17
CA VAL A 266 -17.62 2.42 6.10
C VAL A 266 -18.24 3.07 7.33
N TYR A 267 -17.61 4.14 7.83
CA TYR A 267 -18.22 5.08 8.78
C TYR A 267 -18.01 6.53 8.27
N ASN A 268 -19.05 7.34 8.35
CA ASN A 268 -19.05 8.72 7.82
C ASN A 268 -18.61 9.75 8.86
N ASP A 269 -18.91 9.49 10.14
CA ASP A 269 -18.57 10.34 11.27
C ASP A 269 -18.23 9.52 12.51
N ASN A 270 -17.90 10.21 13.62
CA ASN A 270 -17.45 9.57 14.84
C ASN A 270 -18.58 8.89 15.61
N ASP A 271 -19.80 9.40 15.53
CA ASP A 271 -20.97 8.81 16.21
C ASP A 271 -21.33 7.49 15.52
N GLU A 272 -21.42 7.48 14.19
CA GLU A 272 -21.62 6.26 13.41
C GLU A 272 -20.48 5.23 13.62
N LEU A 273 -19.22 5.69 13.71
CA LEU A 273 -18.11 4.82 14.03
C LEU A 273 -18.31 4.10 15.36
N VAL A 274 -18.67 4.85 16.42
CA VAL A 274 -18.87 4.30 17.75
C VAL A 274 -20.03 3.31 17.77
N ASP A 275 -21.14 3.64 17.11
CA ASP A 275 -22.33 2.77 17.03
C ASP A 275 -22.04 1.48 16.27
N LYS A 276 -21.38 1.58 15.11
CA LYS A 276 -20.95 0.41 14.32
C LYS A 276 -19.93 -0.44 15.09
N ALA A 277 -18.99 0.19 15.82
CA ALA A 277 -18.02 -0.55 16.63
C ALA A 277 -18.72 -1.36 17.73
N LYS A 278 -19.64 -0.74 18.49
CA LYS A 278 -20.46 -1.44 19.49
C LYS A 278 -21.29 -2.57 18.89
N TYR A 279 -21.88 -2.32 17.72
CA TYR A 279 -22.68 -3.32 17.01
C TYR A 279 -21.84 -4.55 16.66
N TYR A 280 -20.70 -4.37 16.00
CA TYR A 280 -19.88 -5.51 15.54
C TYR A 280 -19.10 -6.20 16.67
N ILE A 281 -18.81 -5.52 17.77
CA ILE A 281 -18.32 -6.13 19.01
C ILE A 281 -19.40 -7.07 19.59
N SER A 282 -20.66 -6.62 19.60
CA SER A 282 -21.80 -7.42 20.10
C SER A 282 -22.24 -8.52 19.12
N ASN A 283 -21.87 -8.42 17.84
CA ASN A 283 -22.24 -9.37 16.78
C ASN A 283 -21.00 -9.97 16.09
N PRO A 284 -20.12 -10.69 16.82
CA PRO A 284 -18.81 -11.12 16.33
C PRO A 284 -18.87 -12.09 15.14
N GLU A 285 -19.95 -12.86 14.99
CA GLU A 285 -20.10 -13.77 13.85
C GLU A 285 -20.41 -13.02 12.54
N GLU A 286 -21.12 -11.91 12.61
CA GLU A 286 -21.35 -11.05 11.45
C GLU A 286 -20.05 -10.32 11.08
N ALA A 287 -19.37 -9.74 12.06
CA ALA A 287 -18.05 -9.14 11.89
C ALA A 287 -17.07 -10.13 11.22
N ARG A 288 -17.06 -11.39 11.66
CA ARG A 288 -16.22 -12.46 11.11
C ARG A 288 -16.52 -12.74 9.64
N LYS A 289 -17.80 -12.76 9.23
CA LYS A 289 -18.18 -13.03 7.83
C LYS A 289 -17.63 -11.96 6.91
N ILE A 290 -17.79 -10.68 7.27
CA ILE A 290 -17.28 -9.56 6.48
C ILE A 290 -15.75 -9.57 6.43
N ALA A 291 -15.08 -9.76 7.58
CA ALA A 291 -13.63 -9.86 7.67
C ALA A 291 -13.07 -11.01 6.82
N ASP A 292 -13.74 -12.17 6.81
CA ASP A 292 -13.35 -13.34 5.99
C ASP A 292 -13.47 -13.05 4.49
N ARG A 293 -14.50 -12.32 4.05
CA ARG A 293 -14.64 -11.89 2.65
C ARG A 293 -13.54 -10.91 2.24
N GLY A 294 -13.30 -9.88 3.07
CA GLY A 294 -12.23 -8.92 2.83
C GLY A 294 -10.85 -9.59 2.76
N PHE A 295 -10.56 -10.51 3.68
CA PHE A 295 -9.32 -11.28 3.69
C PHE A 295 -9.16 -12.18 2.44
N ARG A 296 -10.22 -12.90 2.04
CA ARG A 296 -10.16 -13.72 0.81
C ARG A 296 -9.95 -12.88 -0.43
N LYS A 297 -10.62 -11.75 -0.55
CA LYS A 297 -10.44 -10.80 -1.65
C LYS A 297 -9.01 -10.26 -1.70
N LEU A 298 -8.41 -9.97 -0.52
CA LEU A 298 -7.01 -9.62 -0.42
C LEU A 298 -6.11 -10.70 -1.05
N LEU A 299 -6.28 -11.95 -0.64
CA LEU A 299 -5.44 -13.05 -1.10
C LEU A 299 -5.61 -13.31 -2.61
N GLN A 300 -6.80 -13.14 -3.15
CA GLN A 300 -7.09 -13.38 -4.56
C GLN A 300 -6.60 -12.26 -5.47
N HIS A 301 -6.78 -10.99 -5.06
CA HIS A 301 -6.66 -9.86 -5.97
C HIS A 301 -5.66 -8.78 -5.54
N HIS A 302 -5.26 -8.75 -4.27
CA HIS A 302 -4.51 -7.62 -3.72
C HIS A 302 -3.22 -8.02 -3.00
N THR A 303 -2.64 -9.16 -3.38
CA THR A 303 -1.27 -9.53 -3.01
C THR A 303 -0.25 -8.89 -3.94
N THR A 304 1.00 -8.82 -3.53
CA THR A 304 2.09 -8.31 -4.39
C THR A 304 2.23 -9.11 -5.68
N THR A 305 2.00 -10.42 -5.67
CA THR A 305 2.00 -11.26 -6.87
C THR A 305 0.83 -10.97 -7.81
N ALA A 306 -0.36 -10.74 -7.30
CA ALA A 306 -1.51 -10.31 -8.10
C ALA A 306 -1.22 -8.97 -8.77
N ARG A 307 -0.69 -8.01 -8.02
CA ARG A 307 -0.31 -6.70 -8.52
C ARG A 307 0.79 -6.74 -9.58
N ALA A 308 1.80 -7.57 -9.38
CA ALA A 308 2.85 -7.79 -10.36
C ALA A 308 2.35 -8.47 -11.65
N SER A 309 1.38 -9.37 -11.54
CA SER A 309 0.73 -9.99 -12.71
C SER A 309 -0.06 -8.96 -13.51
N GLU A 310 -0.79 -8.07 -12.83
CA GLU A 310 -1.50 -6.96 -13.45
C GLU A 310 -0.53 -6.00 -14.17
N PHE A 311 0.55 -5.61 -13.51
CA PHE A 311 1.61 -4.80 -14.11
C PHE A 311 2.19 -5.44 -15.38
N LEU A 312 2.53 -6.74 -15.35
CA LEU A 312 3.06 -7.43 -16.52
C LEU A 312 2.05 -7.50 -17.67
N SER A 313 0.75 -7.59 -17.36
CA SER A 313 -0.31 -7.50 -18.37
C SER A 313 -0.35 -6.12 -19.02
N LEU A 314 -0.23 -5.05 -18.23
CA LEU A 314 -0.14 -3.68 -18.74
C LEU A 314 1.12 -3.48 -19.60
N VAL A 315 2.28 -3.94 -19.13
CA VAL A 315 3.51 -3.90 -19.94
C VAL A 315 3.31 -4.62 -21.28
N GLY A 316 2.68 -5.80 -21.28
CA GLY A 316 2.40 -6.53 -22.53
C GLY A 316 1.38 -5.87 -23.44
N LYS A 317 0.52 -4.97 -22.92
CA LYS A 317 -0.46 -4.19 -23.70
C LYS A 317 0.17 -2.97 -24.37
N TYR A 318 1.13 -2.32 -23.71
CA TYR A 318 1.65 -1.02 -24.12
C TYR A 318 3.08 -1.06 -24.69
N LEU A 319 3.86 -2.10 -24.42
CA LEU A 319 5.27 -2.26 -24.76
C LEU A 319 5.57 -3.62 -25.41
#